data_9d83de3f3fd4cb863d7768458b4172a0
#
_entry.id   9d83de3f3fd4cb863d7768458b4172a0
#
_cell.length_a   1.000
_cell.length_b   1.000
_cell.length_c   1.000
_cell.angle_alpha   90.00
_cell.angle_beta   90.00
_cell.angle_gamma   90.00
#
_symmetry.space_group_name_H-M   'P 1'
#
loop_
_entity.id
_entity.type
_entity.pdbx_description
1 polymer ?
#
loop_
_entity_poly.entity_id
_entity_poly.type
_entity_poly.pdbx_seq_one_letter_code
_entity_poly.pdbx_strand_id
1 'polypeptide(L)'
;MYECSRLSTAGAVLALGFVTLVALPQAAHASGDVVAFPSHYSPGTIVVRTNERRLYLVVDGEHAIRYPVGVGKAGKQWAGTSHIDGKYLSPAWSPPAEVKHDKPFLPDVIPGGTPQNPMGVAAMTLAGTEYAIHGTNVPGSIGGFVSYGCIRMYNADISDLFGRVSVGTTVVVTR
;
A
#
# COMPACT_ATOMS: atom_id res chain seq x y z
N MET A 1 -75.62 24.46 44.75
CA MET A 1 -74.33 25.11 44.90
C MET A 1 -73.27 24.03 45.19
N TYR A 2 -72.64 23.51 44.19
CA TYR A 2 -71.40 22.69 44.32
C TYR A 2 -70.55 22.96 43.09
N GLU A 3 -69.39 23.63 43.31
CA GLU A 3 -68.36 23.83 42.31
C GLU A 3 -67.58 22.55 42.13
N CYS A 4 -67.43 22.16 40.87
CA CYS A 4 -66.62 21.01 40.49
C CYS A 4 -65.28 21.49 39.97
N SER A 5 -64.20 21.31 40.78
CA SER A 5 -62.83 21.67 40.46
C SER A 5 -62.26 20.66 39.46
N ARG A 6 -61.81 21.12 38.31
CA ARG A 6 -61.13 20.30 37.28
C ARG A 6 -59.64 20.34 37.55
N LEU A 7 -59.04 19.21 37.93
CA LEU A 7 -57.57 19.00 37.93
C LEU A 7 -57.09 18.79 36.49
N SER A 8 -56.20 19.66 36.10
CA SER A 8 -55.48 19.57 34.79
C SER A 8 -54.15 18.87 35.03
N THR A 9 -54.02 17.66 34.54
CA THR A 9 -52.74 16.88 34.56
C THR A 9 -51.93 17.28 33.34
N ALA A 10 -50.84 18.03 33.57
CA ALA A 10 -49.83 18.32 32.56
C ALA A 10 -48.90 17.13 32.39
N GLY A 11 -48.99 16.46 31.25
CA GLY A 11 -48.08 15.37 30.87
C GLY A 11 -46.79 15.95 30.32
N ALA A 12 -45.67 15.70 30.99
CA ALA A 12 -44.34 16.04 30.50
C ALA A 12 -43.89 14.97 29.47
N VAL A 13 -43.74 15.36 28.22
CA VAL A 13 -43.15 14.53 27.15
C VAL A 13 -41.64 14.66 27.21
N LEU A 14 -40.94 13.62 27.70
CA LEU A 14 -39.50 13.50 27.58
C LEU A 14 -39.15 13.14 26.13
N ALA A 15 -38.57 14.06 25.37
CA ALA A 15 -37.99 13.81 24.08
C ALA A 15 -36.57 13.21 24.28
N LEU A 16 -36.41 11.89 24.06
CA LEU A 16 -35.11 11.25 23.95
C LEU A 16 -34.47 11.67 22.61
N GLY A 17 -33.51 12.58 22.65
CA GLY A 17 -32.67 12.91 21.49
C GLY A 17 -31.72 11.77 21.18
N PHE A 18 -31.93 11.08 20.06
CA PHE A 18 -30.96 10.15 19.49
C PHE A 18 -29.77 10.96 18.91
N VAL A 19 -28.62 10.95 19.59
CA VAL A 19 -27.37 11.45 19.03
C VAL A 19 -26.82 10.36 18.11
N THR A 20 -27.03 10.49 16.82
CA THR A 20 -26.37 9.66 15.82
C THR A 20 -24.89 10.07 15.71
N LEU A 21 -24.02 9.23 16.25
CA LEU A 21 -22.57 9.37 16.08
C LEU A 21 -22.24 9.08 14.61
N VAL A 22 -22.04 10.12 13.80
CA VAL A 22 -21.58 9.97 12.41
C VAL A 22 -20.08 9.66 12.50
N ALA A 23 -19.71 8.38 12.29
CA ALA A 23 -18.34 8.00 12.10
C ALA A 23 -17.82 8.62 10.79
N LEU A 24 -16.98 9.64 10.90
CA LEU A 24 -16.26 10.20 9.74
C LEU A 24 -15.37 9.10 9.17
N PRO A 25 -15.38 8.85 7.85
CA PRO A 25 -14.43 7.95 7.24
C PRO A 25 -13.02 8.50 7.50
N GLN A 26 -12.22 7.73 8.22
CA GLN A 26 -10.80 8.02 8.39
C GLN A 26 -10.17 7.95 7.01
N ALA A 27 -9.77 9.09 6.47
CA ALA A 27 -9.02 9.13 5.22
C ALA A 27 -7.77 8.25 5.42
N ALA A 28 -7.69 7.16 4.65
CA ALA A 28 -6.49 6.35 4.60
C ALA A 28 -5.35 7.29 4.20
N HIS A 29 -4.39 7.51 5.11
CA HIS A 29 -3.24 8.35 4.84
C HIS A 29 -2.45 7.76 3.69
N ALA A 30 -2.54 8.38 2.52
CA ALA A 30 -1.73 8.12 1.36
C ALA A 30 -0.40 8.88 1.50
N SER A 31 0.38 8.50 2.48
CA SER A 31 1.79 8.89 2.61
C SER A 31 2.39 8.00 3.69
N GLY A 32 3.58 7.45 3.42
CA GLY A 32 4.29 6.65 4.41
C GLY A 32 4.57 7.46 5.68
N ASP A 33 4.72 6.77 6.80
CA ASP A 33 5.07 7.38 8.08
C ASP A 33 6.55 7.75 8.11
N VAL A 34 6.89 8.96 8.56
CA VAL A 34 8.28 9.29 8.90
C VAL A 34 8.62 8.58 10.21
N VAL A 35 9.68 7.78 10.19
CA VAL A 35 10.12 6.98 11.34
C VAL A 35 11.61 7.14 11.59
N ALA A 36 12.05 6.92 12.84
CA ALA A 36 13.48 6.80 13.15
C ALA A 36 14.04 5.57 12.39
N PHE A 37 15.10 5.81 11.64
CA PHE A 37 15.80 4.82 10.83
C PHE A 37 17.30 5.10 10.81
N PRO A 38 18.00 4.94 11.95
CA PRO A 38 19.45 5.12 11.99
C PRO A 38 20.11 4.17 10.99
N SER A 39 20.77 4.71 10.00
CA SER A 39 21.36 3.90 8.94
C SER A 39 22.56 4.59 8.28
N HIS A 40 23.38 3.78 7.60
CA HIS A 40 24.50 4.23 6.78
C HIS A 40 24.13 4.39 5.29
N TYR A 41 22.85 4.20 4.94
CA TYR A 41 22.41 4.39 3.56
C TYR A 41 22.30 5.86 3.21
N SER A 42 22.69 6.20 1.99
CA SER A 42 22.57 7.59 1.49
C SER A 42 21.10 8.01 1.37
N PRO A 43 20.76 9.29 1.62
CA PRO A 43 19.45 9.83 1.35
C PRO A 43 18.97 9.51 -0.08
N GLY A 44 17.69 9.21 -0.24
CA GLY A 44 17.09 8.77 -1.49
C GLY A 44 17.19 7.27 -1.76
N THR A 45 17.97 6.49 -0.97
CA THR A 45 18.01 5.03 -1.09
C THR A 45 16.68 4.41 -0.64
N ILE A 46 16.19 3.43 -1.40
CA ILE A 46 15.09 2.56 -0.98
C ILE A 46 15.70 1.33 -0.28
N VAL A 47 15.24 1.05 0.94
CA VAL A 47 15.61 -0.17 1.68
C VAL A 47 14.37 -1.01 1.93
N VAL A 48 14.35 -2.24 1.43
CA VAL A 48 13.26 -3.20 1.67
C VAL A 48 13.75 -4.23 2.69
N ARG A 49 13.09 -4.28 3.85
CA ARG A 49 13.30 -5.32 4.87
C ARG A 49 12.22 -6.38 4.73
N THR A 50 12.59 -7.48 4.06
CA THR A 50 11.64 -8.54 3.68
C THR A 50 10.96 -9.15 4.91
N ASN A 51 11.71 -9.44 5.97
CA ASN A 51 11.15 -10.03 7.19
C ASN A 51 10.16 -9.10 7.91
N GLU A 52 10.35 -7.79 7.80
CA GLU A 52 9.45 -6.79 8.36
C GLU A 52 8.24 -6.51 7.45
N ARG A 53 8.32 -6.88 6.17
CA ARG A 53 7.37 -6.51 5.11
C ARG A 53 7.18 -4.99 5.07
N ARG A 54 8.33 -4.29 5.06
CA ARG A 54 8.40 -2.83 5.04
C ARG A 54 9.40 -2.36 3.99
N LEU A 55 9.06 -1.25 3.39
CA LEU A 55 9.94 -0.46 2.52
C LEU A 55 10.21 0.87 3.21
N TYR A 56 11.44 1.29 3.19
CA TYR A 56 11.93 2.53 3.77
C TYR A 56 12.58 3.38 2.67
N LEU A 57 12.10 4.58 2.45
CA LEU A 57 12.80 5.59 1.66
C LEU A 57 13.63 6.46 2.63
N VAL A 58 14.93 6.33 2.56
CA VAL A 58 15.86 7.06 3.43
C VAL A 58 15.78 8.55 3.16
N VAL A 59 15.49 9.33 4.21
CA VAL A 59 15.41 10.80 4.13
C VAL A 59 16.76 11.42 4.50
N ASP A 60 17.33 10.94 5.60
CA ASP A 60 18.64 11.36 6.12
C ASP A 60 19.30 10.20 6.90
N GLY A 61 20.37 10.47 7.66
CA GLY A 61 21.08 9.46 8.45
C GLY A 61 20.28 8.86 9.61
N GLU A 62 19.17 9.46 9.99
CA GLU A 62 18.38 9.09 11.18
C GLU A 62 16.90 8.77 10.87
N HIS A 63 16.39 9.17 9.69
CA HIS A 63 14.97 9.07 9.35
C HIS A 63 14.72 8.45 7.99
N ALA A 64 13.60 7.76 7.87
CA ALA A 64 13.06 7.26 6.61
C ALA A 64 11.55 7.40 6.57
N ILE A 65 10.99 7.45 5.36
CA ILE A 65 9.56 7.27 5.12
C ILE A 65 9.31 5.76 4.99
N ARG A 66 8.47 5.23 5.86
CA ARG A 66 8.15 3.80 5.93
C ARG A 66 6.82 3.49 5.27
N TYR A 67 6.79 2.46 4.43
CA TYR A 67 5.58 1.94 3.78
C TYR A 67 5.39 0.45 4.11
N PRO A 68 4.16 -0.01 4.35
CA PRO A 68 3.85 -1.43 4.40
C PRO A 68 3.91 -2.03 3.00
N VAL A 69 4.48 -3.23 2.86
CA VAL A 69 4.61 -3.90 1.55
C VAL A 69 4.25 -5.37 1.62
N GLY A 70 3.81 -5.92 0.48
CA GLY A 70 3.79 -7.36 0.24
C GLY A 70 5.09 -7.77 -0.46
N VAL A 71 5.66 -8.90 -0.05
CA VAL A 71 6.98 -9.36 -0.53
C VAL A 71 6.91 -10.80 -1.05
N GLY A 72 8.04 -11.33 -1.53
CA GLY A 72 8.16 -12.70 -2.05
C GLY A 72 7.65 -13.76 -1.07
N LYS A 73 6.83 -14.70 -1.56
CA LYS A 73 6.43 -15.92 -0.83
C LYS A 73 7.66 -16.79 -0.51
N ALA A 74 7.51 -17.83 0.30
CA ALA A 74 8.59 -18.77 0.62
C ALA A 74 9.26 -19.28 -0.67
N GLY A 75 10.59 -19.27 -0.70
CA GLY A 75 11.39 -19.63 -1.88
C GLY A 75 11.47 -18.55 -2.98
N LYS A 76 10.75 -17.43 -2.85
CA LYS A 76 10.75 -16.29 -3.79
C LYS A 76 11.26 -15.00 -3.17
N GLN A 77 11.82 -15.09 -1.98
CA GLN A 77 12.48 -13.97 -1.33
C GLN A 77 13.92 -13.86 -1.83
N TRP A 78 14.36 -12.65 -2.06
CA TRP A 78 15.71 -12.34 -2.48
C TRP A 78 16.33 -11.25 -1.61
N ALA A 79 17.63 -11.10 -1.67
CA ALA A 79 18.38 -10.03 -1.05
C ALA A 79 19.48 -9.59 -2.01
N GLY A 80 19.85 -8.32 -1.95
CA GLY A 80 20.87 -7.73 -2.81
C GLY A 80 20.60 -6.26 -3.08
N THR A 81 21.41 -5.70 -3.96
CA THR A 81 21.32 -4.30 -4.39
C THR A 81 20.98 -4.24 -5.87
N SER A 82 20.03 -3.38 -6.21
CA SER A 82 19.64 -3.04 -7.57
C SER A 82 19.40 -1.53 -7.67
N HIS A 83 18.86 -1.06 -8.78
CA HIS A 83 18.40 0.31 -8.95
C HIS A 83 17.14 0.32 -9.81
N ILE A 84 16.36 1.39 -9.72
CA ILE A 84 15.21 1.61 -10.59
C ILE A 84 15.73 1.88 -12.00
N ASP A 85 15.32 1.08 -12.99
CA ASP A 85 15.67 1.25 -14.41
C ASP A 85 14.51 1.73 -15.28
N GLY A 86 13.27 1.65 -14.77
CA GLY A 86 12.10 2.15 -15.46
C GLY A 86 10.98 2.55 -14.50
N LYS A 87 10.18 3.54 -14.90
CA LYS A 87 9.02 4.05 -14.14
C LYS A 87 7.83 4.16 -15.09
N TYR A 88 6.70 3.54 -14.72
CA TYR A 88 5.53 3.41 -15.58
C TYR A 88 4.24 3.70 -14.80
N LEU A 89 3.36 4.54 -15.37
CA LEU A 89 2.02 4.77 -14.87
C LEU A 89 1.05 3.81 -15.56
N SER A 90 0.19 3.17 -14.78
CA SER A 90 -0.81 2.21 -15.27
C SER A 90 -0.24 1.23 -16.33
N PRO A 91 0.88 0.52 -16.03
CA PRO A 91 1.52 -0.33 -17.03
C PRO A 91 0.64 -1.52 -17.39
N ALA A 92 0.68 -1.95 -18.64
CA ALA A 92 0.22 -3.29 -19.00
C ALA A 92 1.11 -4.33 -18.31
N TRP A 93 0.55 -5.50 -18.04
CA TRP A 93 1.27 -6.59 -17.38
C TRP A 93 1.19 -7.88 -18.17
N SER A 94 2.33 -8.47 -18.47
CA SER A 94 2.46 -9.82 -18.99
C SER A 94 2.92 -10.74 -17.87
N PRO A 95 2.19 -11.83 -17.56
CA PRO A 95 2.59 -12.78 -16.54
C PRO A 95 3.96 -13.38 -16.86
N PRO A 96 4.95 -13.35 -15.95
CA PRO A 96 6.18 -14.10 -16.09
C PRO A 96 5.90 -15.60 -16.27
N ALA A 97 6.81 -16.36 -16.90
CA ALA A 97 6.63 -17.77 -17.23
C ALA A 97 6.21 -18.62 -16.01
N GLU A 98 6.81 -18.37 -14.85
CA GLU A 98 6.47 -19.06 -13.61
C GLU A 98 5.04 -18.78 -13.15
N VAL A 99 4.61 -17.51 -13.23
CA VAL A 99 3.23 -17.14 -12.88
C VAL A 99 2.24 -17.76 -13.85
N LYS A 100 2.59 -17.79 -15.14
CA LYS A 100 1.77 -18.44 -16.18
C LYS A 100 1.68 -19.95 -15.98
N HIS A 101 2.76 -20.59 -15.56
CA HIS A 101 2.77 -22.01 -15.18
C HIS A 101 1.81 -22.31 -14.03
N ASP A 102 1.86 -21.52 -12.95
CA ASP A 102 1.00 -21.70 -11.77
C ASP A 102 -0.47 -21.30 -12.04
N LYS A 103 -0.67 -20.39 -13.01
CA LYS A 103 -1.98 -19.83 -13.36
C LYS A 103 -2.17 -19.78 -14.88
N PRO A 104 -2.36 -20.94 -15.54
CA PRO A 104 -2.38 -21.04 -17.00
C PRO A 104 -3.56 -20.30 -17.66
N PHE A 105 -4.60 -19.99 -16.89
CA PHE A 105 -5.79 -19.25 -17.39
C PHE A 105 -5.60 -17.74 -17.49
N LEU A 106 -4.48 -17.19 -16.98
CA LEU A 106 -4.22 -15.77 -17.12
C LEU A 106 -4.02 -15.40 -18.60
N PRO A 107 -4.56 -14.26 -19.06
CA PRO A 107 -4.24 -13.72 -20.38
C PRO A 107 -2.74 -13.48 -20.56
N ASP A 108 -2.26 -13.46 -21.80
CA ASP A 108 -0.84 -13.15 -22.09
C ASP A 108 -0.49 -11.72 -21.76
N VAL A 109 -1.46 -10.80 -21.86
CA VAL A 109 -1.33 -9.40 -21.47
C VAL A 109 -2.60 -8.95 -20.76
N ILE A 110 -2.45 -8.30 -19.61
CA ILE A 110 -3.54 -7.60 -18.92
C ILE A 110 -3.30 -6.10 -19.11
N PRO A 111 -4.24 -5.36 -19.75
CA PRO A 111 -4.07 -3.94 -20.01
C PRO A 111 -3.91 -3.12 -18.73
N GLY A 112 -3.12 -2.04 -18.81
CA GLY A 112 -2.96 -1.09 -17.71
C GLY A 112 -4.28 -0.38 -17.36
N GLY A 113 -4.41 0.01 -16.09
CA GLY A 113 -5.59 0.71 -15.59
C GLY A 113 -6.84 -0.14 -15.42
N THR A 114 -6.79 -1.45 -15.76
CA THR A 114 -7.94 -2.35 -15.53
C THR A 114 -7.94 -2.92 -14.10
N PRO A 115 -9.13 -3.20 -13.52
CA PRO A 115 -9.23 -3.77 -12.17
C PRO A 115 -8.53 -5.13 -12.01
N GLN A 116 -8.34 -5.86 -13.09
CA GLN A 116 -7.67 -7.16 -13.11
C GLN A 116 -6.15 -7.06 -13.11
N ASN A 117 -5.58 -5.89 -13.41
CA ASN A 117 -4.14 -5.73 -13.54
C ASN A 117 -3.47 -5.71 -12.16
N PRO A 118 -2.56 -6.69 -11.88
CA PRO A 118 -1.92 -6.80 -10.57
C PRO A 118 -0.89 -5.71 -10.28
N MET A 119 -0.46 -4.92 -11.30
CA MET A 119 0.53 -3.86 -11.13
C MET A 119 -0.05 -2.61 -10.48
N GLY A 120 -1.38 -2.50 -10.40
CA GLY A 120 -2.04 -1.32 -9.85
C GLY A 120 -1.81 -0.06 -10.70
N VAL A 121 -1.66 1.09 -10.04
CA VAL A 121 -1.60 2.41 -10.69
C VAL A 121 -0.22 2.80 -11.19
N ALA A 122 0.85 2.19 -10.68
CA ALA A 122 2.22 2.49 -11.08
C ALA A 122 3.16 1.32 -10.79
N ALA A 123 4.26 1.25 -11.53
CA ALA A 123 5.35 0.30 -11.31
C ALA A 123 6.71 0.94 -11.60
N MET A 124 7.72 0.45 -10.87
CA MET A 124 9.13 0.78 -11.04
C MET A 124 9.91 -0.53 -11.18
N THR A 125 10.52 -0.77 -12.34
CA THR A 125 11.32 -1.97 -12.61
C THR A 125 12.69 -1.89 -11.95
N LEU A 126 13.26 -3.06 -11.61
CA LEU A 126 14.54 -3.19 -10.93
C LEU A 126 15.58 -3.82 -11.86
N ALA A 127 16.64 -3.09 -12.14
CA ALA A 127 17.69 -3.48 -13.06
C ALA A 127 18.29 -4.85 -12.76
N GLY A 128 18.52 -5.62 -13.82
CA GLY A 128 19.11 -6.96 -13.73
C GLY A 128 18.20 -8.02 -13.13
N THR A 129 16.89 -7.73 -12.97
CA THR A 129 15.91 -8.67 -12.44
C THR A 129 14.61 -8.64 -13.26
N GLU A 130 13.73 -9.61 -13.00
CA GLU A 130 12.33 -9.58 -13.49
C GLU A 130 11.37 -8.93 -12.48
N TYR A 131 11.90 -8.27 -11.43
CA TYR A 131 11.11 -7.75 -10.32
C TYR A 131 10.82 -6.25 -10.49
N ALA A 132 9.78 -5.84 -9.80
CA ALA A 132 9.36 -4.44 -9.72
C ALA A 132 8.85 -4.10 -8.32
N ILE A 133 8.86 -2.79 -8.00
CA ILE A 133 8.07 -2.20 -6.93
C ILE A 133 6.82 -1.64 -7.60
N HIS A 134 5.61 -2.07 -7.17
CA HIS A 134 4.38 -1.72 -7.89
C HIS A 134 3.17 -1.64 -6.97
N GLY A 135 2.11 -1.04 -7.45
CA GLY A 135 0.80 -1.03 -6.79
C GLY A 135 0.15 -2.41 -6.73
N THR A 136 -1.13 -2.48 -6.47
CA THR A 136 -1.84 -3.76 -6.43
C THR A 136 -3.33 -3.61 -6.72
N ASN A 137 -3.93 -4.64 -7.28
CA ASN A 137 -5.38 -4.82 -7.34
C ASN A 137 -5.92 -5.68 -6.17
N VAL A 138 -5.03 -6.16 -5.27
CA VAL A 138 -5.39 -6.96 -4.09
C VAL A 138 -4.81 -6.30 -2.83
N PRO A 139 -5.44 -5.22 -2.31
CA PRO A 139 -4.91 -4.47 -1.16
C PRO A 139 -4.67 -5.33 0.09
N GLY A 140 -5.51 -6.35 0.33
CA GLY A 140 -5.34 -7.29 1.44
C GLY A 140 -4.07 -8.15 1.37
N SER A 141 -3.30 -8.09 0.27
CA SER A 141 -2.00 -8.77 0.13
C SER A 141 -0.82 -8.00 0.75
N ILE A 142 -1.04 -6.73 1.10
CA ILE A 142 0.00 -5.90 1.73
C ILE A 142 0.23 -6.36 3.18
N GLY A 143 1.49 -6.45 3.58
CA GLY A 143 1.93 -7.03 4.85
C GLY A 143 2.14 -8.54 4.80
N GLY A 144 1.93 -9.19 3.65
CA GLY A 144 2.07 -10.64 3.45
C GLY A 144 3.31 -11.06 2.65
N PHE A 145 3.61 -12.36 2.70
CA PHE A 145 4.57 -13.05 1.84
C PHE A 145 3.81 -13.67 0.65
N VAL A 146 3.58 -12.90 -0.41
CA VAL A 146 2.53 -13.19 -1.40
C VAL A 146 2.97 -13.14 -2.86
N SER A 147 4.13 -12.54 -3.16
CA SER A 147 4.59 -12.32 -4.53
C SER A 147 5.55 -13.41 -5.01
N TYR A 148 5.91 -13.33 -6.29
CA TYR A 148 6.97 -14.13 -6.90
C TYR A 148 8.33 -13.42 -6.91
N GLY A 149 8.51 -12.40 -6.03
CA GLY A 149 9.74 -11.64 -5.88
C GLY A 149 9.53 -10.12 -5.94
N CYS A 150 8.48 -9.65 -6.61
CA CYS A 150 8.11 -8.24 -6.65
C CYS A 150 7.74 -7.70 -5.27
N ILE A 151 7.85 -6.38 -5.10
CA ILE A 151 7.46 -5.64 -3.91
C ILE A 151 6.13 -4.95 -4.20
N ARG A 152 5.06 -5.35 -3.51
CA ARG A 152 3.71 -4.79 -3.66
C ARG A 152 3.46 -3.68 -2.66
N MET A 153 2.82 -2.62 -3.10
CA MET A 153 2.42 -1.48 -2.27
C MET A 153 0.93 -1.20 -2.43
N TYR A 154 0.33 -0.51 -1.46
CA TYR A 154 -0.95 0.13 -1.71
C TYR A 154 -0.82 1.11 -2.87
N ASN A 155 -1.90 1.30 -3.65
CA ASN A 155 -1.87 2.20 -4.81
C ASN A 155 -1.54 3.66 -4.42
N ALA A 156 -2.01 4.11 -3.26
CA ALA A 156 -1.68 5.42 -2.74
C ALA A 156 -0.18 5.53 -2.38
N ASP A 157 0.38 4.50 -1.74
CA ASP A 157 1.78 4.49 -1.31
C ASP A 157 2.74 4.43 -2.50
N ILE A 158 2.44 3.60 -3.52
CA ILE A 158 3.27 3.58 -4.73
C ILE A 158 3.20 4.91 -5.49
N SER A 159 2.06 5.60 -5.51
CA SER A 159 1.94 6.93 -6.13
C SER A 159 2.81 7.97 -5.41
N ASP A 160 2.82 7.95 -4.08
CA ASP A 160 3.67 8.83 -3.27
C ASP A 160 5.16 8.52 -3.50
N LEU A 161 5.57 7.25 -3.36
CA LEU A 161 6.95 6.83 -3.58
C LEU A 161 7.42 7.15 -5.01
N PHE A 162 6.57 6.91 -6.01
CA PHE A 162 6.85 7.19 -7.41
C PHE A 162 7.19 8.68 -7.65
N GLY A 163 6.51 9.59 -6.96
CA GLY A 163 6.80 11.03 -7.04
C GLY A 163 8.12 11.44 -6.37
N ARG A 164 8.64 10.62 -5.43
CA ARG A 164 9.82 10.95 -4.63
C ARG A 164 11.13 10.43 -5.20
N VAL A 165 11.10 9.44 -6.09
CA VAL A 165 12.29 8.73 -6.59
C VAL A 165 12.41 8.84 -8.11
N SER A 166 13.59 8.54 -8.64
CA SER A 166 13.93 8.64 -10.07
C SER A 166 14.52 7.33 -10.59
N VAL A 167 14.60 7.19 -11.91
CA VAL A 167 15.47 6.18 -12.54
C VAL A 167 16.90 6.38 -12.03
N GLY A 168 17.58 5.30 -11.70
CA GLY A 168 18.89 5.30 -11.04
C GLY A 168 18.82 5.25 -9.51
N THR A 169 17.65 5.45 -8.87
CA THR A 169 17.51 5.32 -7.41
C THR A 169 17.94 3.93 -6.95
N THR A 170 18.87 3.87 -6.00
CA THR A 170 19.37 2.62 -5.41
C THR A 170 18.29 1.93 -4.60
N VAL A 171 18.17 0.62 -4.78
CA VAL A 171 17.25 -0.26 -4.05
C VAL A 171 18.04 -1.38 -3.39
N VAL A 172 18.01 -1.42 -2.06
CA VAL A 172 18.64 -2.47 -1.25
C VAL A 172 17.54 -3.35 -0.67
N VAL A 173 17.62 -4.64 -0.90
CA VAL A 173 16.68 -5.62 -0.32
C VAL A 173 17.44 -6.49 0.66
N THR A 174 16.94 -6.58 1.90
CA THR A 174 17.48 -7.40 2.97
C THR A 174 16.44 -8.40 3.46
N ARG A 175 16.90 -9.46 4.10
CA ARG A 175 16.05 -10.46 4.76
C ARG A 175 15.83 -10.11 6.21
#